data_675b457776e9aad3a8cbbc9a0ecbbabf
#
_entry.id   675b457776e9aad3a8cbbc9a0ecbbabf
#
_cell.length_a   1.000
_cell.length_b   1.000
_cell.length_c   1.000
_cell.angle_alpha   90.00
_cell.angle_beta   90.00
_cell.angle_gamma   90.00
#
_symmetry.space_group_name_H-M   'P 1'
#
loop_
_entity.id
_entity.type
_entity.pdbx_description
1 polymer ?
#
loop_
_entity_poly.entity_id
_entity_poly.type
_entity_poly.pdbx_seq_one_letter_code
_entity_poly.pdbx_strand_id
1 'polypeptide(L)'
;MAESTKARFRVVVLASQKGGAGKTTLAAHLAVAAEAAGAGPAVLIDTDPQGSLSAWWNVRQADTPALAPATVAELPKKLAELAQAGFALAVVDTPPAITEAIRAVVGAADMVLIPTRPSPHDLRAVGSTVELVSQAGKPFAFVVTQAKPNTRLTVQAVTALSAHGVVCPAIVHDRVDFAASMIDGRTVIETEAKGKSAAEMAELWAFVQARMTESTKTRKAG
;
A
#
# COMPACT_ATOMS: atom_id res chain seq x y z
N MET A 1 9.41 31.47 17.17
CA MET A 1 8.90 30.09 17.35
C MET A 1 8.31 29.67 16.01
N ALA A 2 8.97 28.81 15.27
CA ALA A 2 8.43 28.31 14.00
C ALA A 2 7.23 27.40 14.31
N GLU A 3 6.04 27.74 13.84
CA GLU A 3 4.91 26.82 13.79
C GLU A 3 5.33 25.59 13.03
N SER A 4 5.52 24.48 13.73
CA SER A 4 5.66 23.16 13.13
C SER A 4 4.37 22.88 12.36
N THR A 5 4.39 23.05 11.06
CA THR A 5 3.27 22.66 10.22
C THR A 5 3.07 21.15 10.39
N LYS A 6 2.15 20.77 11.27
CA LYS A 6 1.84 19.38 11.58
C LYS A 6 1.59 18.67 10.24
N ALA A 7 2.39 17.67 9.92
CA ALA A 7 2.25 16.91 8.67
C ALA A 7 0.80 16.39 8.56
N ARG A 8 0.18 16.59 7.41
CA ARG A 8 -1.20 16.13 7.19
C ARG A 8 -1.22 14.61 7.23
N PHE A 9 -2.10 14.04 8.06
CA PHE A 9 -2.37 12.60 8.08
C PHE A 9 -2.81 12.11 6.71
N ARG A 10 -2.21 11.03 6.24
CA ARG A 10 -2.44 10.43 4.92
C ARG A 10 -2.89 8.98 5.06
N VAL A 11 -3.73 8.55 4.13
CA VAL A 11 -4.26 7.18 4.09
C VAL A 11 -3.93 6.53 2.75
N VAL A 12 -3.15 5.46 2.79
CA VAL A 12 -2.86 4.60 1.63
C VAL A 12 -3.62 3.29 1.81
N VAL A 13 -4.40 2.91 0.81
CA VAL A 13 -5.18 1.67 0.82
C VAL A 13 -4.63 0.69 -0.21
N LEU A 14 -4.37 -0.55 0.20
CA LEU A 14 -4.05 -1.67 -0.70
C LEU A 14 -5.35 -2.37 -1.08
N ALA A 15 -5.76 -2.29 -2.35
CA ALA A 15 -7.00 -2.87 -2.82
C ALA A 15 -6.77 -3.77 -4.04
N SER A 16 -7.25 -5.01 -3.98
CA SER A 16 -7.25 -5.93 -5.12
C SER A 16 -8.24 -7.05 -4.88
N GLN A 17 -9.03 -7.39 -5.90
CA GLN A 17 -9.97 -8.49 -5.85
C GLN A 17 -9.27 -9.87 -5.76
N LYS A 18 -8.01 -9.93 -6.18
CA LYS A 18 -7.27 -11.20 -6.20
C LYS A 18 -6.58 -11.47 -4.88
N GLY A 19 -6.80 -12.69 -4.36
CA GLY A 19 -5.99 -13.27 -3.30
C GLY A 19 -4.56 -13.53 -3.80
N GLY A 20 -3.56 -13.35 -2.92
CA GLY A 20 -2.16 -13.59 -3.25
C GLY A 20 -1.51 -12.56 -4.17
N ALA A 21 -2.15 -11.41 -4.43
CA ALA A 21 -1.55 -10.32 -5.21
C ALA A 21 -0.49 -9.51 -4.44
N GLY A 22 -0.24 -9.82 -3.17
CA GLY A 22 0.79 -9.18 -2.36
C GLY A 22 0.32 -7.96 -1.56
N LYS A 23 -0.98 -7.75 -1.33
CA LYS A 23 -1.49 -6.63 -0.53
C LYS A 23 -0.84 -6.54 0.85
N THR A 24 -0.94 -7.58 1.64
CA THR A 24 -0.38 -7.67 3.00
C THR A 24 1.12 -7.45 3.01
N THR A 25 1.85 -8.11 2.10
CA THR A 25 3.29 -7.94 1.95
C THR A 25 3.65 -6.49 1.65
N LEU A 26 2.96 -5.86 0.69
CA LEU A 26 3.19 -4.46 0.36
C LEU A 26 2.82 -3.52 1.50
N ALA A 27 1.72 -3.79 2.24
CA ALA A 27 1.29 -2.96 3.36
C ALA A 27 2.39 -2.89 4.43
N ALA A 28 2.90 -4.05 4.87
CA ALA A 28 3.97 -4.15 5.85
C ALA A 28 5.25 -3.41 5.39
N HIS A 29 5.72 -3.75 4.18
CA HIS A 29 6.95 -3.18 3.62
C HIS A 29 6.85 -1.68 3.35
N LEU A 30 5.70 -1.20 2.86
CA LEU A 30 5.47 0.21 2.57
C LEU A 30 5.47 1.07 3.84
N ALA A 31 4.84 0.59 4.91
CA ALA A 31 4.81 1.31 6.18
C ALA A 31 6.21 1.40 6.81
N VAL A 32 7.00 0.32 6.76
CA VAL A 32 8.41 0.34 7.22
C VAL A 32 9.26 1.24 6.32
N ALA A 33 9.04 1.23 5.00
CA ALA A 33 9.75 2.13 4.09
C ALA A 33 9.45 3.61 4.37
N ALA A 34 8.20 3.92 4.73
CA ALA A 34 7.79 5.27 5.13
C ALA A 34 8.48 5.72 6.43
N GLU A 35 8.53 4.86 7.44
CA GLU A 35 9.24 5.11 8.69
C GLU A 35 10.74 5.35 8.45
N ALA A 36 11.37 4.47 7.67
CA ALA A 36 12.80 4.58 7.33
C ALA A 36 13.11 5.87 6.55
N ALA A 37 12.16 6.37 5.77
CA ALA A 37 12.27 7.63 5.05
C ALA A 37 11.91 8.88 5.89
N GLY A 38 11.61 8.74 7.18
CA GLY A 38 11.23 9.84 8.08
C GLY A 38 9.84 10.42 7.81
N ALA A 39 8.96 9.66 7.15
CA ALA A 39 7.58 10.06 6.86
C ALA A 39 6.55 9.52 7.90
N GLY A 40 7.04 8.96 8.99
CA GLY A 40 6.24 8.51 10.13
C GLY A 40 5.82 9.64 11.08
N PRO A 41 5.12 9.30 12.18
CA PRO A 41 4.79 7.93 12.58
C PRO A 41 3.73 7.30 11.68
N ALA A 42 3.97 6.04 11.29
CA ALA A 42 3.09 5.26 10.45
C ALA A 42 2.29 4.23 11.28
N VAL A 43 1.08 3.94 10.85
CA VAL A 43 0.22 2.92 11.43
C VAL A 43 -0.32 1.98 10.36
N LEU A 44 -0.29 0.70 10.64
CA LEU A 44 -0.90 -0.36 9.86
C LEU A 44 -2.32 -0.62 10.34
N ILE A 45 -3.24 -0.83 9.43
CA ILE A 45 -4.63 -1.22 9.73
C ILE A 45 -4.95 -2.47 8.91
N ASP A 46 -5.20 -3.57 9.61
CA ASP A 46 -5.62 -4.83 9.01
C ASP A 46 -7.14 -4.90 9.04
N THR A 47 -7.77 -4.83 7.87
CA THR A 47 -9.22 -4.98 7.72
C THR A 47 -9.62 -6.33 7.13
N ASP A 48 -8.64 -7.20 6.81
CA ASP A 48 -8.91 -8.56 6.36
C ASP A 48 -9.21 -9.46 7.55
N PRO A 49 -10.38 -10.12 7.61
CA PRO A 49 -10.72 -11.07 8.67
C PRO A 49 -9.72 -12.23 8.83
N GLN A 50 -8.89 -12.52 7.81
CA GLN A 50 -7.83 -13.51 7.91
C GLN A 50 -6.68 -13.05 8.83
N GLY A 51 -6.53 -11.75 9.08
CA GLY A 51 -5.58 -11.22 10.03
C GLY A 51 -4.11 -11.44 9.66
N SER A 52 -3.78 -11.59 8.39
CA SER A 52 -2.42 -11.91 7.95
C SER A 52 -1.41 -10.81 8.29
N LEU A 53 -1.81 -9.53 8.17
CA LEU A 53 -0.97 -8.40 8.54
C LEU A 53 -0.78 -8.33 10.05
N SER A 54 -1.84 -8.57 10.80
CA SER A 54 -1.82 -8.63 12.27
C SER A 54 -0.93 -9.77 12.78
N ALA A 55 -1.00 -10.93 12.14
CA ALA A 55 -0.15 -12.08 12.49
C ALA A 55 1.33 -11.77 12.25
N TRP A 56 1.67 -11.11 11.13
CA TRP A 56 3.04 -10.65 10.87
C TRP A 56 3.50 -9.64 11.93
N TRP A 57 2.66 -8.67 12.29
CA TRP A 57 3.01 -7.65 13.26
C TRP A 57 3.23 -8.23 14.66
N ASN A 58 2.46 -9.24 15.06
CA ASN A 58 2.55 -9.87 16.39
C ASN A 58 3.89 -10.60 16.63
N VAL A 59 4.62 -10.99 15.60
CA VAL A 59 5.96 -11.59 15.73
C VAL A 59 7.09 -10.57 15.62
N ARG A 60 6.72 -9.31 15.29
CA ARG A 60 7.67 -8.20 15.14
C ARG A 60 8.26 -7.79 16.47
N GLN A 61 9.58 -7.50 16.49
CA GLN A 61 10.29 -7.02 17.67
C GLN A 61 10.30 -5.47 17.77
N ALA A 62 10.18 -4.78 16.64
CA ALA A 62 10.17 -3.31 16.62
C ALA A 62 8.76 -2.78 16.85
N ASP A 63 8.64 -1.67 17.57
CA ASP A 63 7.36 -1.02 17.89
C ASP A 63 6.77 -0.22 16.70
N THR A 64 7.57 0.03 15.67
CA THR A 64 7.15 0.79 14.48
C THR A 64 7.26 -0.04 13.21
N PRO A 65 6.34 0.15 12.26
CA PRO A 65 5.10 0.93 12.36
C PRO A 65 4.14 0.38 13.40
N ALA A 66 3.27 1.22 13.98
CA ALA A 66 2.24 0.75 14.92
C ALA A 66 1.20 -0.13 14.20
N LEU A 67 0.46 -0.95 14.95
CA LEU A 67 -0.73 -1.65 14.47
C LEU A 67 -1.97 -1.14 15.21
N ALA A 68 -3.00 -0.78 14.47
CA ALA A 68 -4.30 -0.42 15.02
C ALA A 68 -5.37 -1.37 14.46
N PRO A 69 -5.91 -2.28 15.27
CA PRO A 69 -6.99 -3.15 14.82
C PRO A 69 -8.25 -2.32 14.53
N ALA A 70 -8.89 -2.58 13.40
CA ALA A 70 -10.18 -1.99 13.06
C ALA A 70 -10.91 -2.86 12.04
N THR A 71 -12.19 -3.06 12.23
CA THR A 71 -13.06 -3.57 11.18
C THR A 71 -13.32 -2.50 10.12
N VAL A 72 -13.78 -2.91 8.95
CA VAL A 72 -14.16 -1.95 7.89
C VAL A 72 -15.18 -0.92 8.39
N ALA A 73 -16.15 -1.33 9.22
CA ALA A 73 -17.18 -0.43 9.76
C ALA A 73 -16.59 0.62 10.73
N GLU A 74 -15.56 0.27 11.49
CA GLU A 74 -14.90 1.15 12.46
C GLU A 74 -13.85 2.06 11.82
N LEU A 75 -13.42 1.76 10.61
CA LEU A 75 -12.29 2.43 9.95
C LEU A 75 -12.40 3.95 9.93
N PRO A 76 -13.55 4.60 9.58
CA PRO A 76 -13.62 6.06 9.56
C PRO A 76 -13.35 6.69 10.93
N LYS A 77 -13.91 6.11 12.00
CA LYS A 77 -13.68 6.56 13.37
C LYS A 77 -12.22 6.35 13.77
N LYS A 78 -11.68 5.18 13.47
CA LYS A 78 -10.28 4.83 13.77
C LYS A 78 -9.29 5.77 13.08
N LEU A 79 -9.50 6.11 11.83
CA LEU A 79 -8.66 7.07 11.10
C LEU A 79 -8.69 8.46 11.75
N ALA A 80 -9.87 8.92 12.22
CA ALA A 80 -9.99 10.21 12.92
C ALA A 80 -9.21 10.20 14.25
N GLU A 81 -9.31 9.12 15.03
CA GLU A 81 -8.56 8.93 16.27
C GLU A 81 -7.05 8.96 16.03
N LEU A 82 -6.57 8.24 15.02
CA LEU A 82 -5.14 8.17 14.66
C LEU A 82 -4.60 9.52 14.19
N ALA A 83 -5.38 10.26 13.41
CA ALA A 83 -5.01 11.62 13.01
C ALA A 83 -4.86 12.56 14.22
N GLN A 84 -5.77 12.46 15.22
CA GLN A 84 -5.69 13.21 16.45
C GLN A 84 -4.50 12.79 17.32
N ALA A 85 -4.19 11.50 17.35
CA ALA A 85 -3.03 10.95 18.06
C ALA A 85 -1.68 11.36 17.42
N GLY A 86 -1.70 11.99 16.24
CA GLY A 86 -0.51 12.56 15.63
C GLY A 86 0.21 11.62 14.65
N PHE A 87 -0.41 10.54 14.23
CA PHE A 87 0.12 9.72 13.13
C PHE A 87 0.17 10.55 11.82
N ALA A 88 1.17 10.29 11.01
CA ALA A 88 1.36 10.94 9.70
C ALA A 88 0.82 10.10 8.55
N LEU A 89 0.85 8.76 8.68
CA LEU A 89 0.47 7.82 7.63
C LEU A 89 -0.30 6.64 8.20
N ALA A 90 -1.43 6.28 7.58
CA ALA A 90 -2.07 4.98 7.73
C ALA A 90 -1.91 4.16 6.45
N VAL A 91 -1.50 2.90 6.56
CA VAL A 91 -1.49 1.92 5.48
C VAL A 91 -2.52 0.85 5.79
N VAL A 92 -3.54 0.74 4.95
CA VAL A 92 -4.70 -0.14 5.17
C VAL A 92 -4.61 -1.34 4.25
N ASP A 93 -4.54 -2.53 4.83
CA ASP A 93 -4.69 -3.81 4.12
C ASP A 93 -6.16 -4.21 4.05
N THR A 94 -6.61 -4.69 2.88
CA THR A 94 -8.01 -5.05 2.65
C THR A 94 -8.16 -6.52 2.25
N PRO A 95 -9.31 -7.15 2.53
CA PRO A 95 -9.60 -8.48 2.03
C PRO A 95 -9.65 -8.52 0.49
N PRO A 96 -9.49 -9.70 -0.13
CA PRO A 96 -9.61 -9.88 -1.58
C PRO A 96 -11.09 -9.91 -2.01
N ALA A 97 -11.76 -8.77 -1.91
CA ALA A 97 -13.19 -8.64 -2.20
C ALA A 97 -13.51 -7.27 -2.82
N ILE A 98 -14.63 -7.21 -3.53
CA ILE A 98 -15.26 -5.96 -3.97
C ILE A 98 -16.66 -5.92 -3.38
N THR A 99 -16.80 -5.22 -2.25
CA THR A 99 -18.05 -5.08 -1.50
C THR A 99 -18.29 -3.60 -1.22
N GLU A 100 -19.50 -3.24 -0.82
CA GLU A 100 -19.79 -1.88 -0.34
C GLU A 100 -18.88 -1.50 0.84
N ALA A 101 -18.52 -2.46 1.67
CA ALA A 101 -17.58 -2.23 2.75
C ALA A 101 -16.19 -1.79 2.23
N ILE A 102 -15.68 -2.44 1.19
CA ILE A 102 -14.40 -2.05 0.57
C ILE A 102 -14.53 -0.70 -0.16
N ARG A 103 -15.69 -0.38 -0.75
CA ARG A 103 -15.96 0.95 -1.30
C ARG A 103 -15.79 2.04 -0.25
N ALA A 104 -16.30 1.83 0.97
CA ALA A 104 -16.13 2.76 2.07
C ALA A 104 -14.64 2.94 2.47
N VAL A 105 -13.88 1.84 2.53
CA VAL A 105 -12.43 1.88 2.79
C VAL A 105 -11.70 2.69 1.73
N VAL A 106 -11.96 2.41 0.45
CA VAL A 106 -11.40 3.15 -0.69
C VAL A 106 -11.78 4.63 -0.62
N GLY A 107 -13.03 4.93 -0.23
CA GLY A 107 -13.52 6.29 -0.04
C GLY A 107 -12.73 7.11 0.98
N ALA A 108 -12.08 6.49 1.95
CA ALA A 108 -11.24 7.15 2.94
C ALA A 108 -9.80 7.40 2.46
N ALA A 109 -9.37 6.82 1.34
CA ALA A 109 -7.99 6.89 0.87
C ALA A 109 -7.59 8.28 0.33
N ASP A 110 -6.34 8.66 0.56
CA ASP A 110 -5.64 9.70 -0.22
C ASP A 110 -4.99 9.10 -1.47
N MET A 111 -4.62 7.82 -1.42
CA MET A 111 -4.04 7.05 -2.53
C MET A 111 -4.44 5.59 -2.42
N VAL A 112 -4.80 4.96 -3.54
CA VAL A 112 -5.06 3.53 -3.61
C VAL A 112 -3.96 2.86 -4.43
N LEU A 113 -3.35 1.81 -3.89
CA LEU A 113 -2.42 0.96 -4.61
C LEU A 113 -3.14 -0.34 -4.99
N ILE A 114 -2.99 -0.72 -6.26
CA ILE A 114 -3.60 -1.92 -6.83
C ILE A 114 -2.49 -2.91 -7.19
N PRO A 115 -2.08 -3.80 -6.25
CA PRO A 115 -1.09 -4.82 -6.56
C PRO A 115 -1.64 -5.80 -7.59
N THR A 116 -0.82 -6.05 -8.62
CA THR A 116 -1.22 -6.90 -9.75
C THR A 116 -0.05 -7.75 -10.21
N ARG A 117 -0.21 -9.06 -10.25
CA ARG A 117 0.80 -9.97 -10.81
C ARG A 117 0.78 -9.91 -12.33
N PRO A 118 1.91 -10.11 -13.01
CA PRO A 118 1.96 -10.20 -14.47
C PRO A 118 1.43 -11.55 -14.95
N SER A 119 0.13 -11.77 -14.73
CA SER A 119 -0.57 -12.97 -15.18
C SER A 119 -1.88 -12.61 -15.89
N PRO A 120 -2.30 -13.39 -16.92
CA PRO A 120 -3.55 -13.12 -17.63
C PRO A 120 -4.79 -13.10 -16.73
N HIS A 121 -4.78 -13.91 -15.65
CA HIS A 121 -5.89 -13.98 -14.72
C HIS A 121 -5.99 -12.73 -13.83
N ASP A 122 -4.85 -12.21 -13.36
CA ASP A 122 -4.81 -10.99 -12.55
C ASP A 122 -5.17 -9.77 -13.40
N LEU A 123 -4.65 -9.68 -14.63
CA LEU A 123 -4.95 -8.58 -15.55
C LEU A 123 -6.44 -8.52 -15.92
N ARG A 124 -7.10 -9.67 -16.10
CA ARG A 124 -8.56 -9.70 -16.35
C ARG A 124 -9.38 -9.24 -15.15
N ALA A 125 -8.89 -9.47 -13.93
CA ALA A 125 -9.59 -9.12 -12.70
C ALA A 125 -9.42 -7.66 -12.29
N VAL A 126 -8.51 -6.92 -12.92
CA VAL A 126 -8.21 -5.52 -12.57
C VAL A 126 -9.40 -4.60 -12.81
N GLY A 127 -10.20 -4.85 -13.84
CA GLY A 127 -11.29 -3.97 -14.29
C GLY A 127 -12.26 -3.59 -13.16
N SER A 128 -12.71 -4.56 -12.38
CA SER A 128 -13.65 -4.32 -11.28
C SER A 128 -13.03 -3.52 -10.12
N THR A 129 -11.72 -3.67 -9.86
CA THR A 129 -11.04 -2.83 -8.87
C THR A 129 -10.88 -1.40 -9.37
N VAL A 130 -10.54 -1.22 -10.65
CA VAL A 130 -10.44 0.09 -11.29
C VAL A 130 -11.79 0.80 -11.26
N GLU A 131 -12.87 0.11 -11.62
CA GLU A 131 -14.22 0.66 -11.58
C GLU A 131 -14.59 1.16 -10.18
N LEU A 132 -14.36 0.34 -9.15
CA LEU A 132 -14.61 0.70 -7.75
C LEU A 132 -13.85 1.96 -7.33
N VAL A 133 -12.55 2.04 -7.65
CA VAL A 133 -11.71 3.18 -7.25
C VAL A 133 -12.07 4.43 -8.04
N SER A 134 -12.38 4.28 -9.33
CA SER A 134 -12.81 5.39 -10.20
C SER A 134 -14.14 5.98 -9.75
N GLN A 135 -15.12 5.13 -9.39
CA GLN A 135 -16.40 5.58 -8.84
C GLN A 135 -16.24 6.30 -7.50
N ALA A 136 -15.24 5.93 -6.70
CA ALA A 136 -14.92 6.63 -5.47
C ALA A 136 -14.16 7.96 -5.72
N GLY A 137 -13.76 8.27 -6.94
CA GLY A 137 -13.02 9.48 -7.31
C GLY A 137 -11.64 9.57 -6.65
N LYS A 138 -11.00 8.44 -6.38
CA LYS A 138 -9.73 8.40 -5.65
C LYS A 138 -8.53 8.22 -6.59
N PRO A 139 -7.40 8.92 -6.33
CA PRO A 139 -6.18 8.66 -7.06
C PRO A 139 -5.71 7.24 -6.79
N PHE A 140 -5.26 6.54 -7.83
CA PHE A 140 -4.73 5.20 -7.72
C PHE A 140 -3.52 4.97 -8.62
N ALA A 141 -2.76 3.92 -8.29
CA ALA A 141 -1.73 3.39 -9.17
C ALA A 141 -1.67 1.87 -9.06
N PHE A 142 -1.32 1.24 -10.16
CA PHE A 142 -0.96 -0.17 -10.18
C PHE A 142 0.46 -0.35 -9.66
N VAL A 143 0.67 -1.42 -8.90
CA VAL A 143 2.00 -1.91 -8.51
C VAL A 143 2.15 -3.32 -9.08
N VAL A 144 3.06 -3.48 -10.02
CA VAL A 144 3.36 -4.82 -10.55
C VAL A 144 4.13 -5.60 -9.50
N THR A 145 3.56 -6.72 -9.06
CA THR A 145 4.08 -7.55 -7.96
C THR A 145 4.45 -8.95 -8.44
N GLN A 146 5.34 -9.63 -7.71
CA GLN A 146 5.76 -11.01 -8.01
C GLN A 146 6.18 -11.19 -9.48
N ALA A 147 6.81 -10.15 -10.03
CA ALA A 147 7.30 -10.17 -11.39
C ALA A 147 8.59 -10.98 -11.48
N LYS A 148 8.70 -11.87 -12.46
CA LYS A 148 9.98 -12.52 -12.75
C LYS A 148 10.87 -11.57 -13.54
N PRO A 149 12.15 -11.44 -13.17
CA PRO A 149 13.08 -10.58 -13.88
C PRO A 149 13.17 -10.94 -15.38
N ASN A 150 13.31 -9.92 -16.22
CA ASN A 150 13.58 -10.07 -17.66
C ASN A 150 12.53 -10.89 -18.44
N THR A 151 11.27 -10.86 -18.04
CA THR A 151 10.20 -11.58 -18.75
C THR A 151 9.34 -10.65 -19.62
N ARG A 152 8.93 -11.13 -20.77
CA ARG A 152 7.96 -10.43 -21.64
C ARG A 152 6.62 -10.20 -20.93
N LEU A 153 6.23 -11.10 -20.03
CA LEU A 153 4.97 -10.98 -19.27
C LEU A 153 4.94 -9.71 -18.43
N THR A 154 6.05 -9.32 -17.81
CA THR A 154 6.14 -8.08 -17.04
C THR A 154 5.90 -6.85 -17.93
N VAL A 155 6.55 -6.79 -19.08
CA VAL A 155 6.37 -5.69 -20.04
C VAL A 155 4.92 -5.64 -20.54
N GLN A 156 4.36 -6.78 -20.92
CA GLN A 156 2.96 -6.87 -21.36
C GLN A 156 1.97 -6.44 -20.26
N ALA A 157 2.24 -6.81 -19.00
CA ALA A 157 1.42 -6.40 -17.87
C ALA A 157 1.48 -4.89 -17.68
N VAL A 158 2.65 -4.27 -17.68
CA VAL A 158 2.81 -2.81 -17.59
C VAL A 158 2.05 -2.12 -18.71
N THR A 159 2.19 -2.58 -19.96
CA THR A 159 1.48 -2.01 -21.11
C THR A 159 -0.05 -2.13 -20.96
N ALA A 160 -0.54 -3.30 -20.56
CA ALA A 160 -1.98 -3.50 -20.35
C ALA A 160 -2.54 -2.63 -19.22
N LEU A 161 -1.84 -2.54 -18.09
CA LEU A 161 -2.25 -1.74 -16.95
C LEU A 161 -2.21 -0.23 -17.25
N SER A 162 -1.24 0.22 -18.06
CA SER A 162 -1.11 1.63 -18.46
C SER A 162 -2.32 2.13 -19.27
N ALA A 163 -3.08 1.24 -19.91
CA ALA A 163 -4.32 1.59 -20.58
C ALA A 163 -5.46 1.94 -19.58
N HIS A 164 -5.33 1.53 -18.33
CA HIS A 164 -6.34 1.73 -17.30
C HIS A 164 -5.97 2.79 -16.26
N GLY A 165 -4.70 3.18 -16.17
CA GLY A 165 -4.25 4.17 -15.21
C GLY A 165 -2.74 4.20 -15.02
N VAL A 166 -2.29 4.91 -14.02
CA VAL A 166 -0.86 5.05 -13.70
C VAL A 166 -0.31 3.73 -13.19
N VAL A 167 0.84 3.33 -13.72
CA VAL A 167 1.62 2.20 -13.22
C VAL A 167 2.84 2.74 -12.49
N CYS A 168 3.07 2.27 -11.27
CA CYS A 168 4.27 2.58 -10.51
C CYS A 168 5.52 2.11 -11.30
N PRO A 169 6.56 2.93 -11.44
CA PRO A 169 7.79 2.51 -12.10
C PRO A 169 8.52 1.41 -11.31
N ALA A 170 8.40 1.41 -9.98
CA ALA A 170 8.94 0.34 -9.13
C ALA A 170 8.19 -0.98 -9.37
N ILE A 171 8.91 -1.98 -9.84
CA ILE A 171 8.40 -3.35 -10.01
C ILE A 171 8.89 -4.19 -8.86
N VAL A 172 7.96 -4.78 -8.10
CA VAL A 172 8.27 -5.68 -6.99
C VAL A 172 8.42 -7.10 -7.54
N HIS A 173 9.66 -7.57 -7.60
CA HIS A 173 9.98 -8.86 -8.19
C HIS A 173 9.66 -10.02 -7.24
N ASP A 174 9.47 -11.20 -7.82
CA ASP A 174 9.33 -12.47 -7.11
C ASP A 174 10.69 -12.89 -6.53
N ARG A 175 10.96 -12.46 -5.29
CA ARG A 175 12.20 -12.74 -4.56
C ARG A 175 11.90 -13.43 -3.24
N VAL A 176 12.73 -14.39 -2.89
CA VAL A 176 12.67 -15.11 -1.61
C VAL A 176 12.79 -14.14 -0.42
N ASP A 177 13.55 -13.05 -0.58
CA ASP A 177 13.81 -12.06 0.46
C ASP A 177 12.52 -11.50 1.07
N PHE A 178 11.48 -11.26 0.26
CA PHE A 178 10.19 -10.76 0.76
C PHE A 178 9.54 -11.75 1.74
N ALA A 179 9.49 -13.03 1.38
CA ALA A 179 8.91 -14.04 2.26
C ALA A 179 9.81 -14.31 3.48
N ALA A 180 11.12 -14.41 3.26
CA ALA A 180 12.09 -14.70 4.32
C ALA A 180 12.12 -13.60 5.39
N SER A 181 12.08 -12.32 5.00
CA SER A 181 12.07 -11.21 5.96
C SER A 181 10.80 -11.17 6.83
N MET A 182 9.67 -11.68 6.33
CA MET A 182 8.42 -11.63 7.07
C MET A 182 8.26 -12.74 8.13
N ILE A 183 9.15 -13.74 8.16
CA ILE A 183 9.06 -14.87 9.11
C ILE A 183 9.13 -14.38 10.56
N ASP A 184 9.97 -13.39 10.83
CA ASP A 184 10.24 -12.85 12.18
C ASP A 184 9.70 -11.41 12.35
N GLY A 185 8.75 -10.99 11.51
CA GLY A 185 8.12 -9.68 11.59
C GLY A 185 8.97 -8.53 11.06
N ARG A 186 10.06 -8.81 10.34
CA ARG A 186 10.85 -7.79 9.65
C ARG A 186 10.40 -7.60 8.21
N THR A 187 11.05 -6.66 7.53
CA THR A 187 10.91 -6.37 6.10
C THR A 187 12.26 -6.40 5.41
N VAL A 188 12.27 -6.40 4.10
CA VAL A 188 13.53 -6.42 3.31
C VAL A 188 14.44 -5.23 3.58
N ILE A 189 13.89 -4.08 3.97
CA ILE A 189 14.68 -2.88 4.34
C ILE A 189 15.44 -3.13 5.64
N GLU A 190 14.86 -3.86 6.58
CA GLU A 190 15.44 -4.16 7.88
C GLU A 190 16.43 -5.34 7.83
N THR A 191 16.21 -6.28 6.91
CA THR A 191 17.09 -7.46 6.79
C THR A 191 18.30 -7.19 5.88
N GLU A 192 18.09 -6.44 4.78
CA GLU A 192 19.15 -6.15 3.81
C GLU A 192 18.92 -4.77 3.14
N ALA A 193 19.20 -3.69 3.86
CA ALA A 193 18.93 -2.32 3.42
C ALA A 193 19.55 -1.92 2.06
N LYS A 194 20.64 -2.60 1.66
CA LYS A 194 21.32 -2.38 0.37
C LYS A 194 20.91 -3.41 -0.71
N GLY A 195 19.99 -4.30 -0.38
CA GLY A 195 19.49 -5.33 -1.29
C GLY A 195 18.58 -4.77 -2.39
N LYS A 196 18.43 -5.54 -3.46
CA LYS A 196 17.54 -5.17 -4.57
C LYS A 196 16.08 -5.04 -4.13
N SER A 197 15.62 -5.92 -3.25
CA SER A 197 14.27 -5.89 -2.70
C SER A 197 14.01 -4.64 -1.86
N ALA A 198 14.99 -4.19 -1.07
CA ALA A 198 14.92 -2.95 -0.31
C ALA A 198 14.87 -1.71 -1.24
N ALA A 199 15.66 -1.71 -2.31
CA ALA A 199 15.65 -0.64 -3.32
C ALA A 199 14.28 -0.54 -4.00
N GLU A 200 13.65 -1.66 -4.38
CA GLU A 200 12.31 -1.71 -4.96
C GLU A 200 11.27 -1.09 -4.01
N MET A 201 11.34 -1.36 -2.72
CA MET A 201 10.44 -0.79 -1.72
C MET A 201 10.68 0.70 -1.47
N ALA A 202 11.93 1.13 -1.47
CA ALA A 202 12.28 2.54 -1.34
C ALA A 202 11.78 3.35 -2.57
N GLU A 203 11.91 2.82 -3.77
CA GLU A 203 11.40 3.42 -5.00
C GLU A 203 9.86 3.48 -5.00
N LEU A 204 9.19 2.40 -4.56
CA LEU A 204 7.74 2.38 -4.41
C LEU A 204 7.27 3.46 -3.43
N TRP A 205 7.93 3.58 -2.28
CA TRP A 205 7.57 4.61 -1.30
C TRP A 205 7.78 6.02 -1.86
N ALA A 206 8.90 6.28 -2.52
CA ALA A 206 9.18 7.58 -3.13
C ALA A 206 8.09 7.97 -4.16
N PHE A 207 7.66 7.02 -4.99
CA PHE A 207 6.56 7.23 -5.93
C PHE A 207 5.24 7.56 -5.21
N VAL A 208 4.87 6.79 -4.18
CA VAL A 208 3.62 7.01 -3.42
C VAL A 208 3.63 8.38 -2.76
N GLN A 209 4.74 8.76 -2.12
CA GLN A 209 4.90 10.06 -1.47
C GLN A 209 4.76 11.22 -2.46
N ALA A 210 5.39 11.13 -3.63
CA ALA A 210 5.29 12.13 -4.68
C ALA A 210 3.84 12.29 -5.16
N ARG A 211 3.14 11.20 -5.44
CA ARG A 211 1.74 11.21 -5.90
C ARG A 211 0.78 11.81 -4.88
N MET A 212 0.94 11.48 -3.59
CA MET A 212 0.14 12.08 -2.52
C MET A 212 0.37 13.59 -2.40
N THR A 213 1.58 14.05 -2.66
CA THR A 213 1.93 15.49 -2.62
C THR A 213 1.30 16.25 -3.78
N GLU A 214 1.34 15.71 -5.00
CA GLU A 214 0.72 16.29 -6.19
C GLU A 214 -0.80 16.44 -6.04
N SER A 215 -1.49 15.38 -5.57
CA SER A 215 -2.93 15.40 -5.31
C SER A 215 -3.37 16.52 -4.36
N THR A 216 -2.49 16.94 -3.45
CA THR A 216 -2.78 18.05 -2.52
C THR A 216 -2.70 19.40 -3.20
N LYS A 217 -1.75 19.58 -4.12
CA LYS A 217 -1.58 20.84 -4.85
C LYS A 217 -2.79 21.11 -5.76
N THR A 218 -3.25 20.08 -6.45
CA THR A 218 -4.42 20.17 -7.34
C THR A 218 -5.71 20.52 -6.57
N ARG A 219 -5.90 19.94 -5.36
CA ARG A 219 -7.08 20.24 -4.52
C ARG A 219 -7.07 21.64 -3.88
N LYS A 220 -5.92 22.30 -3.78
CA LYS A 220 -5.82 23.66 -3.24
C LYS A 220 -5.95 24.75 -4.32
N ALA A 221 -5.84 24.37 -5.58
CA ALA A 221 -5.88 25.27 -6.74
C ALA A 221 -7.26 25.31 -7.45
N GLY A 222 -8.21 24.48 -7.07
CA GLY A 222 -9.60 24.48 -7.55
C GLY A 222 -10.56 24.75 -6.39
#